data_a823ed9415b586690951677459b48dd4
#
_entry.id   a823ed9415b586690951677459b48dd4
#
_cell.length_a   1.000
_cell.length_b   1.000
_cell.length_c   1.000
_cell.angle_alpha   90.00
_cell.angle_beta   90.00
_cell.angle_gamma   90.00
#
_symmetry.space_group_name_H-M   'P 1'
#
loop_
_entity.id
_entity.type
_entity.pdbx_description
1 polymer ?
#
loop_
_entity_poly.entity_id
_entity_poly.type
_entity_poly.pdbx_seq_one_letter_code
_entity_poly.pdbx_strand_id
1 'polypeptide(L)'
;MVEGLALLTDAAEQVALSRILRSFRPDLTIWPVSDIAELRKLAPAFLRKARLVAFASGVIVPADLLVRFGHGAYNFHPGPPSYPGWAPAHFALYDRADAFGVTFHAMAERVDSGAILDVVSFPIPQGCSLMGLGELAYAHLLQLFEVWAEPLARETFLTPRCALSWSGCTNTRRSYRDACDIPLDISRDELWRRMRAFGGNHYGIAPAINLHGVTFTASPPEST
;
A
#
# COMPACT_ATOMS: atom_id res chain seq x y z
N MET A 1 4.71 26.92 7.46
CA MET A 1 3.45 26.50 6.82
C MET A 1 3.79 25.65 5.61
N VAL A 2 3.07 24.58 5.34
CA VAL A 2 3.26 23.75 4.13
C VAL A 2 2.89 24.60 2.91
N GLU A 3 3.80 24.79 1.94
CA GLU A 3 3.49 25.56 0.73
C GLU A 3 3.03 24.68 -0.43
N GLY A 4 3.36 23.38 -0.38
CA GLY A 4 2.99 22.47 -1.45
C GLY A 4 2.99 21.01 -1.04
N LEU A 5 2.51 20.18 -1.95
CA LEU A 5 2.35 18.75 -1.78
C LEU A 5 2.75 18.03 -3.07
N ALA A 6 3.68 17.07 -2.98
CA ALA A 6 3.91 16.13 -4.05
C ALA A 6 2.98 14.92 -3.80
N LEU A 7 2.09 14.63 -4.74
CA LEU A 7 1.09 13.56 -4.63
C LEU A 7 1.51 12.39 -5.53
N LEU A 8 2.01 11.32 -4.90
CA LEU A 8 2.52 10.12 -5.56
C LEU A 8 1.44 9.03 -5.59
N THR A 9 0.78 8.90 -6.71
CA THR A 9 -0.28 7.90 -6.96
C THR A 9 -0.58 7.83 -8.46
N ASP A 10 -1.49 6.94 -8.85
CA ASP A 10 -1.91 6.82 -10.24
C ASP A 10 -2.76 8.02 -10.70
N ALA A 11 -2.81 8.25 -12.01
CA ALA A 11 -3.43 9.44 -12.59
C ALA A 11 -4.91 9.62 -12.24
N ALA A 12 -5.65 8.52 -12.07
CA ALA A 12 -7.07 8.56 -11.70
C ALA A 12 -7.28 9.14 -10.29
N GLU A 13 -6.48 8.69 -9.34
CA GLU A 13 -6.51 9.14 -7.94
C GLU A 13 -6.02 10.58 -7.80
N GLN A 14 -5.01 10.97 -8.58
CA GLN A 14 -4.44 12.34 -8.50
C GLN A 14 -5.50 13.43 -8.61
N VAL A 15 -6.46 13.27 -9.52
CA VAL A 15 -7.54 14.24 -9.71
C VAL A 15 -8.46 14.30 -8.51
N ALA A 16 -8.91 13.14 -8.02
CA ALA A 16 -9.84 13.02 -6.89
C ALA A 16 -9.20 13.54 -5.59
N LEU A 17 -8.01 13.05 -5.25
CA LEU A 17 -7.31 13.42 -4.03
C LEU A 17 -6.89 14.89 -4.02
N SER A 18 -6.46 15.43 -5.17
CA SER A 18 -6.17 16.87 -5.30
C SER A 18 -7.40 17.74 -5.06
N ARG A 19 -8.59 17.30 -5.51
CA ARG A 19 -9.84 18.01 -5.26
C ARG A 19 -10.18 18.03 -3.77
N ILE A 20 -10.03 16.89 -3.10
CA ILE A 20 -10.25 16.78 -1.64
C ILE A 20 -9.30 17.74 -0.89
N LEU A 21 -8.00 17.71 -1.18
CA LEU A 21 -7.03 18.59 -0.54
C LEU A 21 -7.34 20.09 -0.74
N ARG A 22 -7.69 20.46 -1.98
CA ARG A 22 -8.03 21.87 -2.33
C ARG A 22 -9.35 22.33 -1.74
N SER A 23 -10.26 21.45 -1.36
CA SER A 23 -11.47 21.85 -0.63
C SER A 23 -11.17 22.46 0.73
N PHE A 24 -10.08 22.02 1.37
CA PHE A 24 -9.60 22.59 2.64
C PHE A 24 -8.64 23.76 2.44
N ARG A 25 -7.86 23.74 1.35
CA ARG A 25 -6.88 24.78 1.04
C ARG A 25 -6.80 25.03 -0.48
N PRO A 26 -7.60 25.96 -1.02
CA PRO A 26 -7.69 26.21 -2.47
C PRO A 26 -6.39 26.66 -3.13
N ASP A 27 -5.51 27.34 -2.39
CA ASP A 27 -4.21 27.86 -2.84
C ASP A 27 -3.06 26.85 -2.74
N LEU A 28 -3.33 25.62 -2.27
CA LEU A 28 -2.29 24.60 -2.11
C LEU A 28 -1.72 24.19 -3.46
N THR A 29 -0.40 24.34 -3.61
CA THR A 29 0.31 23.83 -4.77
C THR A 29 0.43 22.31 -4.68
N ILE A 30 -0.21 21.59 -5.61
CA ILE A 30 -0.13 20.13 -5.68
C ILE A 30 0.59 19.74 -6.97
N TRP A 31 1.67 18.97 -6.83
CA TRP A 31 2.43 18.39 -7.93
C TRP A 31 2.09 16.92 -8.03
N PRO A 32 1.34 16.52 -9.06
CA PRO A 32 1.09 15.11 -9.33
C PRO A 32 2.39 14.45 -9.80
N VAL A 33 2.69 13.29 -9.25
CA VAL A 33 3.86 12.47 -9.62
C VAL A 33 3.45 10.99 -9.61
N SER A 34 3.98 10.24 -10.56
CA SER A 34 3.68 8.81 -10.70
C SER A 34 4.92 7.92 -10.49
N ASP A 35 6.11 8.48 -10.54
CA ASP A 35 7.36 7.74 -10.41
C ASP A 35 8.50 8.55 -9.78
N ILE A 36 9.64 7.89 -9.57
CA ILE A 36 10.86 8.48 -9.01
C ILE A 36 11.47 9.52 -9.94
N ALA A 37 11.36 9.35 -11.26
CA ALA A 37 11.96 10.28 -12.21
C ALA A 37 11.25 11.65 -12.16
N GLU A 38 9.93 11.64 -11.99
CA GLU A 38 9.15 12.86 -11.78
C GLU A 38 9.45 13.50 -10.43
N LEU A 39 9.55 12.73 -9.34
CA LEU A 39 9.96 13.25 -8.03
C LEU A 39 11.33 13.94 -8.09
N ARG A 40 12.29 13.37 -8.83
CA ARG A 40 13.64 13.95 -8.98
C ARG A 40 13.69 15.25 -9.78
N LYS A 41 12.67 15.54 -10.58
CA LYS A 41 12.55 16.81 -11.36
C LYS A 41 12.03 17.97 -10.49
N LEU A 42 11.47 17.70 -9.32
CA LEU A 42 10.94 18.74 -8.45
C LEU A 42 12.07 19.64 -7.93
N ALA A 43 11.86 20.93 -7.99
CA ALA A 43 12.86 21.91 -7.58
C ALA A 43 13.21 21.77 -6.10
N PRO A 44 14.50 21.83 -5.70
CA PRO A 44 14.90 21.73 -4.29
C PRO A 44 14.25 22.78 -3.39
N ALA A 45 13.97 23.96 -3.91
CA ALA A 45 13.28 25.02 -3.18
C ALA A 45 11.84 24.65 -2.84
N PHE A 46 11.14 23.95 -3.77
CA PHE A 46 9.81 23.42 -3.52
C PHE A 46 9.84 22.30 -2.48
N LEU A 47 10.75 21.32 -2.62
CA LEU A 47 10.83 20.17 -1.70
C LEU A 47 11.00 20.60 -0.24
N ARG A 48 11.83 21.62 0.04
CA ARG A 48 12.04 22.14 1.41
C ARG A 48 10.78 22.71 2.06
N LYS A 49 9.78 23.08 1.28
CA LYS A 49 8.53 23.70 1.74
C LYS A 49 7.30 22.79 1.49
N ALA A 50 7.55 21.61 0.95
CA ALA A 50 6.54 20.66 0.58
C ALA A 50 6.57 19.42 1.46
N ARG A 51 5.49 18.66 1.32
CA ARG A 51 5.28 17.32 1.89
C ARG A 51 5.11 16.34 0.73
N LEU A 52 5.63 15.12 0.89
CA LEU A 52 5.30 14.00 0.02
C LEU A 52 4.12 13.23 0.62
N VAL A 53 3.13 12.93 -0.20
CA VAL A 53 2.04 12.00 0.14
C VAL A 53 1.94 10.95 -0.94
N ALA A 54 2.19 9.70 -0.58
CA ALA A 54 1.93 8.54 -1.41
C ALA A 54 0.57 7.93 -1.04
N PHE A 55 -0.18 7.48 -2.04
CA PHE A 55 -1.49 6.83 -1.84
C PHE A 55 -1.55 5.57 -2.69
N ALA A 56 -1.66 4.41 -2.02
CA ALA A 56 -1.71 3.07 -2.65
C ALA A 56 -0.61 2.84 -3.71
N SER A 57 0.52 3.52 -3.59
CA SER A 57 1.61 3.49 -4.57
C SER A 57 2.59 2.36 -4.29
N GLY A 58 2.98 1.62 -5.34
CA GLY A 58 4.05 0.64 -5.29
C GLY A 58 5.47 1.22 -5.48
N VAL A 59 5.59 2.54 -5.57
CA VAL A 59 6.88 3.23 -5.79
C VAL A 59 7.67 3.32 -4.49
N ILE A 60 8.84 2.70 -4.45
CA ILE A 60 9.76 2.80 -3.31
C ILE A 60 10.58 4.09 -3.46
N VAL A 61 10.35 5.05 -2.58
CA VAL A 61 11.05 6.35 -2.60
C VAL A 61 12.36 6.23 -1.83
N PRO A 62 13.52 6.51 -2.50
CA PRO A 62 14.82 6.43 -1.85
C PRO A 62 14.99 7.42 -0.68
N ALA A 63 15.78 7.04 0.32
CA ALA A 63 16.01 7.84 1.52
C ALA A 63 16.55 9.24 1.21
N ASP A 64 17.41 9.36 0.18
CA ASP A 64 17.97 10.65 -0.26
C ASP A 64 16.91 11.64 -0.79
N LEU A 65 15.78 11.14 -1.26
CA LEU A 65 14.62 11.96 -1.64
C LEU A 65 13.71 12.26 -0.45
N LEU A 66 13.46 11.27 0.41
CA LEU A 66 12.59 11.44 1.58
C LEU A 66 13.03 12.60 2.47
N VAL A 67 14.32 12.71 2.75
CA VAL A 67 14.90 13.75 3.61
C VAL A 67 14.84 15.17 3.02
N ARG A 68 14.52 15.31 1.73
CA ARG A 68 14.40 16.61 1.09
C ARG A 68 13.07 17.30 1.33
N PHE A 69 12.04 16.53 1.72
CA PHE A 69 10.71 17.07 2.00
C PHE A 69 10.68 17.72 3.38
N GLY A 70 10.69 19.05 3.43
CA GLY A 70 10.78 19.81 4.68
C GLY A 70 9.59 19.62 5.63
N HIS A 71 8.45 19.13 5.12
CA HIS A 71 7.25 18.80 5.91
C HIS A 71 6.96 17.30 5.97
N GLY A 72 7.99 16.47 5.74
CA GLY A 72 7.92 15.02 5.83
C GLY A 72 7.35 14.32 4.59
N ALA A 73 7.46 13.00 4.61
CA ALA A 73 6.96 12.11 3.59
C ALA A 73 6.06 11.06 4.26
N TYR A 74 4.90 10.82 3.67
CA TYR A 74 3.85 9.99 4.27
C TYR A 74 3.26 9.04 3.21
N ASN A 75 2.78 7.89 3.69
CA ASN A 75 2.16 6.88 2.82
C ASN A 75 0.82 6.42 3.39
N PHE A 76 -0.17 6.32 2.53
CA PHE A 76 -1.42 5.62 2.75
C PHE A 76 -1.26 4.20 2.21
N HIS A 77 -0.98 3.26 3.12
CA HIS A 77 -0.72 1.86 2.82
C HIS A 77 -2.03 1.05 2.87
N PRO A 78 -2.37 0.29 1.81
CA PRO A 78 -3.60 -0.52 1.75
C PRO A 78 -3.44 -1.86 2.51
N GLY A 79 -2.91 -1.81 3.71
CA GLY A 79 -2.68 -2.95 4.60
C GLY A 79 -2.57 -2.53 6.06
N PRO A 80 -2.93 -3.41 7.01
CA PRO A 80 -2.76 -3.16 8.43
C PRO A 80 -1.30 -3.31 8.85
N PRO A 81 -0.92 -2.83 10.04
CA PRO A 81 0.44 -2.96 10.56
C PRO A 81 0.97 -4.39 10.69
N SER A 82 0.08 -5.39 10.70
CA SER A 82 0.42 -6.82 10.73
C SER A 82 0.88 -7.39 9.40
N TYR A 83 0.63 -6.68 8.29
CA TYR A 83 1.02 -7.08 6.93
C TYR A 83 1.80 -5.97 6.22
N PRO A 84 2.98 -5.58 6.73
CA PRO A 84 3.82 -4.58 6.08
C PRO A 84 4.39 -5.12 4.77
N GLY A 85 4.64 -4.22 3.82
CA GLY A 85 5.29 -4.55 2.57
C GLY A 85 4.31 -4.91 1.45
N TRP A 86 4.70 -5.87 0.63
CA TRP A 86 4.05 -6.15 -0.64
C TRP A 86 2.86 -7.12 -0.51
N ALA A 87 1.78 -6.87 -1.27
CA ALA A 87 0.62 -7.73 -1.40
C ALA A 87 -0.08 -8.10 -0.06
N PRO A 88 -0.36 -7.13 0.85
CA PRO A 88 -0.88 -7.40 2.19
C PRO A 88 -2.18 -8.20 2.19
N ALA A 89 -3.11 -7.92 1.25
CA ALA A 89 -4.39 -8.63 1.15
C ALA A 89 -4.22 -10.13 0.83
N HIS A 90 -3.22 -10.48 0.00
CA HIS A 90 -2.93 -11.88 -0.34
C HIS A 90 -2.47 -12.65 0.90
N PHE A 91 -1.55 -12.08 1.68
CA PHE A 91 -1.05 -12.73 2.88
C PHE A 91 -2.11 -12.80 3.98
N ALA A 92 -2.96 -11.79 4.13
CA ALA A 92 -4.07 -11.84 5.07
C ALA A 92 -5.07 -12.96 4.74
N LEU A 93 -5.41 -13.13 3.45
CA LEU A 93 -6.25 -14.26 3.02
C LEU A 93 -5.57 -15.63 3.20
N TYR A 94 -4.28 -15.70 2.95
CA TYR A 94 -3.47 -16.90 3.18
C TYR A 94 -3.47 -17.29 4.66
N ASP A 95 -3.29 -16.33 5.55
CA ASP A 95 -3.30 -16.54 7.00
C ASP A 95 -4.71 -16.74 7.58
N ARG A 96 -5.77 -16.62 6.75
CA ARG A 96 -7.17 -16.68 7.17
C ARG A 96 -7.48 -15.66 8.28
N ALA A 97 -6.93 -14.45 8.11
CA ALA A 97 -7.15 -13.37 9.07
C ALA A 97 -8.64 -13.02 9.17
N ASP A 98 -9.11 -12.77 10.39
CA ASP A 98 -10.51 -12.37 10.66
C ASP A 98 -10.74 -10.88 10.40
N ALA A 99 -9.67 -10.08 10.47
CA ALA A 99 -9.71 -8.64 10.24
C ALA A 99 -8.58 -8.19 9.32
N PHE A 100 -8.83 -7.10 8.62
CA PHE A 100 -7.88 -6.39 7.79
C PHE A 100 -7.87 -4.90 8.14
N GLY A 101 -7.11 -4.09 7.43
CA GLY A 101 -7.08 -2.66 7.69
C GLY A 101 -6.20 -1.90 6.72
N VAL A 102 -6.12 -0.60 6.94
CA VAL A 102 -5.29 0.33 6.18
C VAL A 102 -4.53 1.23 7.12
N THR A 103 -3.35 1.66 6.73
CA THR A 103 -2.42 2.38 7.60
C THR A 103 -1.96 3.69 6.97
N PHE A 104 -2.03 4.78 7.72
CA PHE A 104 -1.37 6.04 7.39
C PHE A 104 -0.12 6.18 8.26
N HIS A 105 1.05 6.34 7.62
CA HIS A 105 2.33 6.36 8.32
C HIS A 105 3.35 7.30 7.68
N ALA A 106 4.35 7.72 8.45
CA ALA A 106 5.52 8.39 7.91
C ALA A 106 6.36 7.40 7.10
N MET A 107 6.88 7.84 5.96
CA MET A 107 7.81 7.02 5.17
C MET A 107 9.19 7.01 5.83
N ALA A 108 9.85 5.87 5.76
CA ALA A 108 11.22 5.65 6.24
C ALA A 108 12.03 4.93 5.15
N GLU A 109 13.34 4.78 5.37
CA GLU A 109 14.24 4.10 4.46
C GLU A 109 13.78 2.66 4.14
N ARG A 110 13.31 1.95 5.18
CA ARG A 110 12.70 0.62 5.01
C ARG A 110 11.21 0.79 4.74
N VAL A 111 10.71 0.02 3.78
CA VAL A 111 9.27 -0.01 3.44
C VAL A 111 8.44 -0.35 4.68
N ASP A 112 7.35 0.37 4.88
CA ASP A 112 6.37 0.19 5.95
C ASP A 112 7.01 -0.03 7.32
N SER A 113 7.89 0.89 7.73
CA SER A 113 8.60 0.83 9.01
C SER A 113 8.61 2.16 9.77
N GLY A 114 8.13 3.22 9.15
CA GLY A 114 8.07 4.55 9.79
C GLY A 114 6.94 4.65 10.81
N ALA A 115 6.94 5.74 11.58
CA ALA A 115 5.94 5.99 12.61
C ALA A 115 4.51 5.95 12.04
N ILE A 116 3.64 5.15 12.64
CA ILE A 116 2.23 5.06 12.28
C ILE A 116 1.51 6.29 12.83
N LEU A 117 0.74 6.97 11.98
CA LEU A 117 -0.08 8.11 12.36
C LEU A 117 -1.51 7.69 12.67
N ASP A 118 -2.06 6.76 11.86
CA ASP A 118 -3.43 6.29 12.05
C ASP A 118 -3.66 4.93 11.36
N VAL A 119 -4.65 4.18 11.86
CA VAL A 119 -5.03 2.87 11.33
C VAL A 119 -6.55 2.73 11.37
N VAL A 120 -7.12 2.28 10.26
CA VAL A 120 -8.52 1.86 10.21
C VAL A 120 -8.56 0.35 10.04
N SER A 121 -9.20 -0.34 10.98
CA SER A 121 -9.39 -1.80 10.95
C SER A 121 -10.84 -2.16 10.66
N PHE A 122 -11.06 -3.23 9.91
CA PHE A 122 -12.40 -3.74 9.57
C PHE A 122 -12.39 -5.28 9.49
N PRO A 123 -13.53 -5.96 9.75
CA PRO A 123 -13.63 -7.40 9.64
C PRO A 123 -13.54 -7.84 8.16
N ILE A 124 -12.93 -9.00 7.92
CA ILE A 124 -12.96 -9.64 6.59
C ILE A 124 -14.27 -10.43 6.47
N PRO A 125 -15.16 -10.13 5.52
CA PRO A 125 -16.38 -10.88 5.32
C PRO A 125 -16.11 -12.36 5.03
N GLN A 126 -16.96 -13.25 5.54
CA GLN A 126 -16.86 -14.67 5.24
C GLN A 126 -16.96 -14.92 3.72
N GLY A 127 -16.06 -15.72 3.17
CA GLY A 127 -16.01 -15.97 1.72
C GLY A 127 -15.45 -14.82 0.88
N CYS A 128 -14.95 -13.76 1.51
CA CYS A 128 -14.38 -12.61 0.80
C CYS A 128 -13.31 -13.05 -0.21
N SER A 129 -13.43 -12.59 -1.44
CA SER A 129 -12.42 -12.79 -2.48
C SER A 129 -11.26 -11.79 -2.31
N LEU A 130 -10.14 -12.06 -2.99
CA LEU A 130 -9.02 -11.12 -3.04
C LEU A 130 -9.43 -9.75 -3.58
N MET A 131 -10.21 -9.73 -4.65
CA MET A 131 -10.72 -8.49 -5.26
C MET A 131 -11.63 -7.75 -4.28
N GLY A 132 -12.59 -8.44 -3.65
CA GLY A 132 -13.47 -7.82 -2.66
C GLY A 132 -12.71 -7.27 -1.45
N LEU A 133 -11.65 -7.96 -0.98
CA LEU A 133 -10.82 -7.43 0.09
C LEU A 133 -10.03 -6.19 -0.35
N GLY A 134 -9.54 -6.17 -1.59
CA GLY A 134 -8.88 -5.01 -2.19
C GLY A 134 -9.80 -3.79 -2.31
N GLU A 135 -11.05 -4.00 -2.74
CA GLU A 135 -12.07 -2.95 -2.84
C GLU A 135 -12.43 -2.37 -1.46
N LEU A 136 -12.61 -3.24 -0.46
CA LEU A 136 -12.84 -2.80 0.92
C LEU A 136 -11.66 -1.99 1.47
N ALA A 137 -10.43 -2.48 1.26
CA ALA A 137 -9.23 -1.78 1.68
C ALA A 137 -9.12 -0.40 1.00
N TYR A 138 -9.39 -0.33 -0.30
CA TYR A 138 -9.35 0.93 -1.04
C TYR A 138 -10.39 1.93 -0.53
N ALA A 139 -11.62 1.49 -0.28
CA ALA A 139 -12.67 2.34 0.27
C ALA A 139 -12.30 2.93 1.65
N HIS A 140 -11.78 2.08 2.54
CA HIS A 140 -11.30 2.54 3.86
C HIS A 140 -10.06 3.42 3.76
N LEU A 141 -9.16 3.16 2.80
CA LEU A 141 -7.99 4.00 2.57
C LEU A 141 -8.38 5.40 2.11
N LEU A 142 -9.38 5.51 1.23
CA LEU A 142 -9.92 6.79 0.79
C LEU A 142 -10.58 7.55 1.95
N GLN A 143 -11.38 6.88 2.79
CA GLN A 143 -11.97 7.48 3.99
C GLN A 143 -10.87 7.98 4.95
N LEU A 144 -9.81 7.19 5.14
CA LEU A 144 -8.67 7.59 5.97
C LEU A 144 -7.96 8.82 5.38
N PHE A 145 -7.82 8.88 4.05
CA PHE A 145 -7.27 10.06 3.37
C PHE A 145 -8.16 11.30 3.57
N GLU A 146 -9.47 11.18 3.45
CA GLU A 146 -10.42 12.28 3.67
C GLU A 146 -10.31 12.84 5.09
N VAL A 147 -10.18 11.97 6.11
CA VAL A 147 -10.00 12.36 7.51
C VAL A 147 -8.69 13.14 7.73
N TRP A 148 -7.65 12.82 6.95
CA TRP A 148 -6.34 13.46 7.06
C TRP A 148 -6.10 14.58 6.05
N ALA A 149 -7.02 14.83 5.15
CA ALA A 149 -6.84 15.81 4.07
C ALA A 149 -6.66 17.24 4.60
N GLU A 150 -7.42 17.67 5.61
CA GLU A 150 -7.25 18.99 6.22
C GLU A 150 -5.90 19.13 6.95
N PRO A 151 -5.49 18.21 7.85
CA PRO A 151 -4.16 18.22 8.45
C PRO A 151 -3.03 18.20 7.40
N LEU A 152 -3.15 17.37 6.36
CA LEU A 152 -2.19 17.30 5.26
C LEU A 152 -2.03 18.63 4.53
N ALA A 153 -3.13 19.35 4.31
CA ALA A 153 -3.11 20.60 3.58
C ALA A 153 -2.64 21.79 4.43
N ARG A 154 -2.89 21.79 5.74
CA ARG A 154 -2.73 22.98 6.59
C ARG A 154 -1.63 22.87 7.65
N GLU A 155 -1.46 21.71 8.29
CA GLU A 155 -0.59 21.57 9.43
C GLU A 155 0.88 21.46 9.04
N THR A 156 1.77 22.08 9.78
CA THR A 156 3.22 21.97 9.59
C THR A 156 3.73 20.60 10.01
N PHE A 157 3.23 20.08 11.12
CA PHE A 157 3.57 18.77 11.67
C PHE A 157 2.28 17.96 11.86
N LEU A 158 2.36 16.68 11.55
CA LEU A 158 1.23 15.76 11.76
C LEU A 158 1.45 15.01 13.08
N THR A 159 0.43 14.99 13.91
CA THR A 159 0.47 14.28 15.19
C THR A 159 -0.19 12.90 15.07
N PRO A 160 0.48 11.81 15.47
CA PRO A 160 -0.13 10.47 15.50
C PRO A 160 -1.42 10.46 16.33
N ARG A 161 -2.44 9.77 15.82
CA ARG A 161 -3.72 9.55 16.52
C ARG A 161 -3.78 8.21 17.24
N CYS A 162 -2.77 7.36 17.04
CA CYS A 162 -2.67 6.06 17.69
C CYS A 162 -1.23 5.79 18.14
N ALA A 163 -1.06 4.86 19.08
CA ALA A 163 0.23 4.38 19.56
C ALA A 163 0.52 2.96 19.06
N LEU A 164 0.21 2.68 17.79
CA LEU A 164 0.44 1.39 17.17
C LEU A 164 1.84 1.31 16.56
N SER A 165 2.36 0.09 16.48
CA SER A 165 3.63 -0.22 15.84
C SER A 165 3.43 -1.29 14.77
N TRP A 166 4.31 -1.30 13.79
CA TRP A 166 4.37 -2.37 12.81
C TRP A 166 4.66 -3.69 13.51
N SER A 167 3.95 -4.73 13.12
CA SER A 167 4.11 -6.09 13.62
C SER A 167 4.29 -7.07 12.46
N GLY A 168 4.93 -8.19 12.73
CA GLY A 168 5.19 -9.18 11.70
C GLY A 168 6.39 -8.91 10.80
N CYS A 169 6.57 -9.78 9.82
CA CYS A 169 7.63 -9.70 8.84
C CYS A 169 7.17 -8.92 7.61
N THR A 170 8.04 -8.08 7.09
CA THR A 170 7.76 -7.35 5.84
C THR A 170 7.63 -8.35 4.68
N ASN A 171 6.46 -8.38 4.05
CA ASN A 171 6.22 -9.17 2.86
C ASN A 171 6.95 -8.56 1.66
N THR A 172 7.57 -9.42 0.86
CA THR A 172 8.37 -9.04 -0.29
C THR A 172 7.88 -9.73 -1.56
N ARG A 173 8.34 -9.26 -2.72
CA ARG A 173 8.10 -9.97 -3.98
C ARG A 173 8.69 -11.40 -3.95
N ARG A 174 9.76 -11.62 -3.18
CA ARG A 174 10.34 -12.94 -2.98
C ARG A 174 9.41 -13.84 -2.18
N SER A 175 8.93 -13.40 -1.02
CA SER A 175 7.98 -14.19 -0.20
C SER A 175 6.69 -14.51 -0.97
N TYR A 176 6.25 -13.61 -1.85
CA TYR A 176 5.13 -13.89 -2.74
C TYR A 176 5.44 -15.00 -3.76
N ARG A 177 6.61 -14.96 -4.39
CA ARG A 177 7.07 -16.04 -5.30
C ARG A 177 7.18 -17.36 -4.57
N ASP A 178 7.77 -17.35 -3.36
CA ASP A 178 7.92 -18.56 -2.54
C ASP A 178 6.57 -19.17 -2.17
N ALA A 179 5.54 -18.32 -1.95
CA ALA A 179 4.16 -18.78 -1.73
C ALA A 179 3.49 -19.34 -3.00
N CYS A 180 3.90 -18.85 -4.18
CA CYS A 180 3.44 -19.34 -5.49
C CYS A 180 4.20 -20.57 -5.99
N ASP A 181 5.33 -20.94 -5.41
CA ASP A 181 6.05 -22.17 -5.72
C ASP A 181 5.38 -23.35 -5.00
N ILE A 182 4.70 -24.20 -5.76
CA ILE A 182 3.87 -25.29 -5.22
C ILE A 182 4.69 -26.57 -5.18
N PRO A 183 5.02 -27.09 -3.97
CA PRO A 183 5.75 -28.36 -3.86
C PRO A 183 4.88 -29.55 -4.24
N LEU A 184 5.50 -30.63 -4.77
CA LEU A 184 4.78 -31.80 -5.25
C LEU A 184 4.08 -32.59 -4.14
N ASP A 185 4.55 -32.49 -2.92
CA ASP A 185 4.03 -33.16 -1.73
C ASP A 185 3.04 -32.29 -0.93
N ILE A 186 2.58 -31.20 -1.50
CA ILE A 186 1.64 -30.28 -0.84
C ILE A 186 0.36 -30.97 -0.42
N SER A 187 -0.14 -30.70 0.79
CA SER A 187 -1.45 -31.16 1.21
C SER A 187 -2.57 -30.45 0.44
N ARG A 188 -3.75 -31.12 0.35
CA ARG A 188 -4.93 -30.54 -0.30
C ARG A 188 -5.33 -29.20 0.31
N ASP A 189 -5.35 -29.12 1.65
CA ASP A 189 -5.78 -27.91 2.37
C ASP A 189 -4.82 -26.74 2.15
N GLU A 190 -3.52 -27.02 2.15
CA GLU A 190 -2.50 -26.00 1.88
C GLU A 190 -2.56 -25.53 0.41
N LEU A 191 -2.77 -26.44 -0.53
CA LEU A 191 -2.95 -26.08 -1.94
C LEU A 191 -4.14 -25.13 -2.12
N TRP A 192 -5.30 -25.48 -1.55
CA TRP A 192 -6.49 -24.63 -1.65
C TRP A 192 -6.30 -23.28 -0.96
N ARG A 193 -5.59 -23.25 0.15
CA ARG A 193 -5.23 -22.00 0.85
C ARG A 193 -4.39 -21.09 -0.03
N ARG A 194 -3.34 -21.65 -0.67
CA ARG A 194 -2.50 -20.90 -1.62
C ARG A 194 -3.28 -20.46 -2.86
N MET A 195 -4.10 -21.34 -3.43
CA MET A 195 -4.90 -21.00 -4.60
C MET A 195 -5.92 -19.90 -4.29
N ARG A 196 -6.52 -19.89 -3.11
CA ARG A 196 -7.44 -18.82 -2.67
C ARG A 196 -6.72 -17.47 -2.53
N ALA A 197 -5.52 -17.47 -1.98
CA ALA A 197 -4.78 -16.25 -1.68
C ALA A 197 -3.98 -15.72 -2.88
N PHE A 198 -3.35 -16.59 -3.65
CA PHE A 198 -2.40 -16.24 -4.69
C PHE A 198 -2.83 -16.73 -6.09
N GLY A 199 -4.00 -17.37 -6.21
CA GLY A 199 -4.54 -17.85 -7.49
C GLY A 199 -4.74 -16.69 -8.48
N GLY A 200 -4.51 -16.99 -9.76
CA GLY A 200 -4.46 -15.98 -10.81
C GLY A 200 -3.03 -15.54 -11.14
N ASN A 201 -2.90 -14.62 -12.07
CA ASN A 201 -1.60 -14.10 -12.51
C ASN A 201 -1.43 -12.65 -12.02
N HIS A 202 -1.41 -12.47 -10.69
CA HIS A 202 -1.19 -11.16 -10.10
C HIS A 202 0.29 -10.80 -10.17
N TYR A 203 0.59 -9.58 -10.55
CA TYR A 203 1.97 -9.07 -10.67
C TYR A 203 2.89 -9.86 -11.62
N GLY A 204 2.32 -10.61 -12.57
CA GLY A 204 3.08 -11.51 -13.44
C GLY A 204 3.65 -12.75 -12.73
N ILE A 205 3.07 -13.14 -11.58
CA ILE A 205 3.45 -14.30 -10.78
C ILE A 205 2.19 -15.11 -10.50
N ALA A 206 2.18 -16.38 -10.92
CA ALA A 206 1.08 -17.31 -10.69
C ALA A 206 1.58 -18.54 -9.92
N PRO A 207 0.73 -19.20 -9.12
CA PRO A 207 1.07 -20.48 -8.53
C PRO A 207 1.46 -21.50 -9.59
N ALA A 208 2.58 -22.19 -9.40
CA ALA A 208 3.14 -23.10 -10.36
C ALA A 208 3.86 -24.29 -9.70
N ILE A 209 3.88 -25.41 -10.41
CA ILE A 209 4.68 -26.59 -10.08
C ILE A 209 5.85 -26.68 -11.08
N ASN A 210 7.03 -26.90 -10.58
CA ASN A 210 8.20 -27.18 -11.40
C ASN A 210 8.52 -28.67 -11.35
N LEU A 211 8.45 -29.35 -12.50
CA LEU A 211 8.74 -30.76 -12.62
C LEU A 211 9.76 -30.98 -13.73
N HIS A 212 10.94 -31.50 -13.40
CA HIS A 212 12.04 -31.79 -14.35
C HIS A 212 12.38 -30.61 -15.28
N GLY A 213 12.32 -29.36 -14.77
CA GLY A 213 12.61 -28.16 -15.55
C GLY A 213 11.43 -27.63 -16.39
N VAL A 214 10.26 -28.25 -16.28
CA VAL A 214 9.02 -27.81 -16.92
C VAL A 214 8.12 -27.14 -15.87
N THR A 215 7.64 -25.94 -16.16
CA THR A 215 6.74 -25.18 -15.27
C THR A 215 5.29 -25.39 -15.68
N PHE A 216 4.47 -25.85 -14.75
CA PHE A 216 3.02 -26.00 -14.90
C PHE A 216 2.33 -24.92 -14.05
N THR A 217 1.67 -23.97 -14.70
CA THR A 217 0.95 -22.90 -14.01
C THR A 217 -0.44 -23.38 -13.60
N ALA A 218 -0.81 -23.15 -12.36
CA ALA A 218 -2.15 -23.45 -11.87
C ALA A 218 -3.15 -22.37 -12.33
N SER A 219 -4.29 -22.83 -12.85
CA SER A 219 -5.47 -21.98 -13.05
C SER A 219 -6.44 -22.19 -11.87
N PRO A 220 -7.03 -21.12 -11.31
CA PRO A 220 -8.10 -21.30 -10.33
C PRO A 220 -9.24 -22.09 -10.98
N PRO A 221 -9.96 -22.94 -10.21
CA PRO A 221 -11.14 -23.60 -10.73
C PRO A 221 -12.17 -22.54 -11.16
N GLU A 222 -12.86 -22.79 -12.27
CA GLU A 222 -13.98 -21.94 -12.67
C GLU A 222 -15.00 -21.89 -11.53
N SER A 223 -15.45 -20.67 -11.22
CA SER A 223 -16.48 -20.45 -10.20
C SER A 223 -17.77 -21.14 -10.68
N THR A 224 -18.14 -22.25 -10.05
CA THR A 224 -19.47 -22.87 -10.19
C THR A 224 -20.50 -22.09 -9.38
#